data_011f294ece51cf68a7760169ed70db92
#
_entry.id   011f294ece51cf68a7760169ed70db92
#
_cell.length_a   1.000
_cell.length_b   1.000
_cell.length_c   1.000
_cell.angle_alpha   90.00
_cell.angle_beta   90.00
_cell.angle_gamma   90.00
#
_symmetry.space_group_name_H-M   'P 1'
#
loop_
_entity.id
_entity.type
_entity.pdbx_description
1 polymer ?
#
loop_
_entity_poly.entity_id
_entity_poly.type
_entity_poly.pdbx_seq_one_letter_code
_entity_poly.pdbx_strand_id
1 'polypeptide(L)'
;MQSILSNLMMIKYGVIFLLFLFSTCTPKISQTGKASYYADKFNGRKTASGEKFRNSKLTAAHKTLPFGTKVKVTNLSNGKSVKVRINDRGPFVAGRIIDLSKKAAHKINIDKEGVGNVKVSYKKSH
;
A
#
# COMPACT_ATOMS: atom_id res chain seq x y z
N MET A 1 8.63 23.01 51.33
CA MET A 1 8.70 21.53 51.18
C MET A 1 7.65 20.97 50.24
N GLN A 2 6.40 21.38 50.30
CA GLN A 2 5.33 20.92 49.37
C GLN A 2 5.51 21.36 47.92
N SER A 3 6.08 22.55 47.66
CA SER A 3 6.32 23.05 46.28
C SER A 3 7.41 22.29 45.52
N ILE A 4 8.40 21.73 46.20
CA ILE A 4 9.50 20.95 45.62
C ILE A 4 8.98 19.56 45.18
N LEU A 5 8.12 18.94 45.99
CA LEU A 5 7.51 17.63 45.67
C LEU A 5 6.55 17.70 44.48
N SER A 6 5.76 18.77 44.35
CA SER A 6 4.89 18.96 43.20
C SER A 6 5.64 19.20 41.89
N ASN A 7 6.77 19.93 41.93
CA ASN A 7 7.63 20.13 40.78
C ASN A 7 8.34 18.85 40.32
N LEU A 8 8.78 18.02 41.26
CA LEU A 8 9.39 16.72 40.98
C LEU A 8 8.38 15.74 40.35
N MET A 9 7.12 15.76 40.80
CA MET A 9 6.06 14.94 40.20
C MET A 9 5.70 15.40 38.76
N MET A 10 5.67 16.69 38.52
CA MET A 10 5.40 17.25 37.17
C MET A 10 6.51 16.89 36.17
N ILE A 11 7.77 16.92 36.57
CA ILE A 11 8.92 16.52 35.74
C ILE A 11 8.86 15.01 35.42
N LYS A 12 8.45 14.18 36.38
CA LYS A 12 8.33 12.73 36.20
C LYS A 12 7.23 12.37 35.16
N TYR A 13 6.09 13.04 35.20
CA TYR A 13 5.00 12.84 34.21
C TYR A 13 5.33 13.45 32.85
N GLY A 14 6.03 14.55 32.78
CA GLY A 14 6.47 15.17 31.53
C GLY A 14 7.47 14.30 30.76
N VAL A 15 8.38 13.62 31.42
CA VAL A 15 9.34 12.69 30.80
C VAL A 15 8.65 11.44 30.28
N ILE A 16 7.67 10.88 30.99
CA ILE A 16 6.90 9.71 30.54
C ILE A 16 6.05 10.06 29.30
N PHE A 17 5.45 11.24 29.26
CA PHE A 17 4.67 11.73 28.11
C PHE A 17 5.53 11.93 26.85
N LEU A 18 6.76 12.44 26.99
CA LEU A 18 7.73 12.60 25.90
C LEU A 18 8.17 11.24 25.31
N LEU A 19 8.38 10.22 26.15
CA LEU A 19 8.71 8.87 25.69
C LEU A 19 7.58 8.23 24.86
N PHE A 20 6.32 8.56 25.13
CA PHE A 20 5.17 8.09 24.37
C PHE A 20 5.07 8.72 22.98
N LEU A 21 5.55 9.96 22.80
CA LEU A 21 5.57 10.68 21.52
C LEU A 21 6.62 10.15 20.53
N PHE A 22 7.63 9.41 21.01
CA PHE A 22 8.66 8.78 20.18
C PHE A 22 8.34 7.35 19.76
N SER A 23 7.13 6.81 20.05
CA SER A 23 6.73 5.48 19.60
C SER A 23 6.37 5.49 18.11
N THR A 24 7.39 5.30 17.33
CA THR A 24 7.49 4.64 16.02
C THR A 24 6.42 4.90 14.97
N CYS A 25 6.67 5.85 14.07
CA CYS A 25 6.14 5.79 12.71
C CYS A 25 7.01 4.84 11.87
N THR A 26 6.45 3.73 11.39
CA THR A 26 7.10 2.91 10.36
C THR A 26 7.24 3.73 9.09
N PRO A 27 8.44 3.92 8.51
CA PRO A 27 8.60 4.71 7.31
C PRO A 27 7.83 4.07 6.14
N LYS A 28 7.07 4.90 5.43
CA LYS A 28 6.40 4.51 4.19
C LYS A 28 7.31 4.75 3.00
N ILE A 29 7.36 3.77 2.10
CA ILE A 29 8.01 3.89 0.80
C ILE A 29 6.93 4.15 -0.22
N SER A 30 7.16 5.05 -1.17
CA SER A 30 6.27 5.27 -2.30
C SER A 30 7.00 5.19 -3.62
N GLN A 31 6.29 4.73 -4.63
CA GLN A 31 6.71 4.60 -6.01
C GLN A 31 5.62 5.16 -6.90
N THR A 32 5.98 5.98 -7.89
CA THR A 32 5.03 6.49 -8.87
C THR A 32 5.28 5.87 -10.24
N GLY A 33 4.24 5.67 -10.99
CA GLY A 33 4.30 5.10 -12.32
C GLY A 33 2.92 4.79 -12.85
N LYS A 34 2.86 4.02 -13.93
CA LYS A 34 1.60 3.64 -14.55
C LYS A 34 1.08 2.33 -13.96
N ALA A 35 -0.23 2.27 -13.77
CA ALA A 35 -0.97 1.05 -13.44
C ALA A 35 -1.83 0.64 -14.62
N SER A 36 -1.96 -0.66 -14.82
CA SER A 36 -3.00 -1.25 -15.66
C SER A 36 -3.76 -2.31 -14.87
N TYR A 37 -4.63 -3.06 -15.50
CA TYR A 37 -5.35 -4.14 -14.86
C TYR A 37 -5.47 -5.38 -15.74
N TYR A 38 -5.73 -6.51 -15.10
CA TYR A 38 -5.85 -7.81 -15.77
C TYR A 38 -7.09 -7.91 -16.64
N ALA A 39 -6.92 -8.46 -17.84
CA ALA A 39 -8.03 -8.89 -18.69
C ALA A 39 -8.79 -10.08 -18.05
N ASP A 40 -10.08 -10.22 -18.37
CA ASP A 40 -10.93 -11.28 -17.79
C ASP A 40 -10.46 -12.69 -18.14
N LYS A 41 -9.73 -12.88 -19.24
CA LYS A 41 -9.15 -14.17 -19.64
C LYS A 41 -8.19 -14.76 -18.60
N PHE A 42 -7.65 -13.95 -17.69
CA PHE A 42 -6.75 -14.41 -16.64
C PHE A 42 -7.48 -14.97 -15.41
N ASN A 43 -8.80 -14.79 -15.32
CA ASN A 43 -9.60 -15.35 -14.23
C ASN A 43 -9.41 -16.86 -14.12
N GLY A 44 -9.13 -17.34 -12.91
CA GLY A 44 -8.93 -18.74 -12.60
C GLY A 44 -7.54 -19.28 -12.89
N ARG A 45 -6.65 -18.51 -13.52
CA ARG A 45 -5.25 -18.90 -13.75
C ARG A 45 -4.43 -18.79 -12.48
N LYS A 46 -3.42 -19.65 -12.34
CA LYS A 46 -2.43 -19.55 -11.26
C LYS A 46 -1.56 -18.30 -11.46
N THR A 47 -1.40 -17.54 -10.39
CA THR A 47 -0.43 -16.45 -10.31
C THR A 47 0.95 -16.98 -9.91
N ALA A 48 1.98 -16.12 -9.95
CA ALA A 48 3.33 -16.48 -9.54
C ALA A 48 3.42 -16.92 -8.07
N SER A 49 2.48 -16.48 -7.21
CA SER A 49 2.39 -16.94 -5.82
C SER A 49 1.80 -18.35 -5.67
N GLY A 50 1.25 -18.93 -6.74
CA GLY A 50 0.49 -20.19 -6.71
C GLY A 50 -0.99 -20.02 -6.40
N GLU A 51 -1.42 -18.83 -6.05
CA GLU A 51 -2.84 -18.50 -5.82
C GLU A 51 -3.58 -18.36 -7.14
N LYS A 52 -4.85 -18.77 -7.19
CA LYS A 52 -5.69 -18.50 -8.36
C LYS A 52 -6.05 -17.03 -8.46
N PHE A 53 -5.86 -16.46 -9.65
CA PHE A 53 -6.26 -15.08 -9.91
C PHE A 53 -7.79 -14.96 -10.03
N ARG A 54 -8.33 -13.91 -9.38
CA ARG A 54 -9.75 -13.55 -9.44
C ARG A 54 -9.89 -12.04 -9.59
N ASN A 55 -10.51 -11.58 -10.67
CA ASN A 55 -10.80 -10.15 -10.87
C ASN A 55 -11.75 -9.56 -9.81
N SER A 56 -12.46 -10.41 -9.07
CA SER A 56 -13.34 -10.03 -7.96
C SER A 56 -12.62 -9.81 -6.63
N LYS A 57 -11.32 -10.04 -6.55
CA LYS A 57 -10.48 -9.84 -5.36
C LYS A 57 -9.67 -8.56 -5.47
N LEU A 58 -9.21 -8.03 -4.34
CA LEU A 58 -8.33 -6.85 -4.29
C LEU A 58 -6.87 -7.30 -4.26
N THR A 59 -6.34 -7.65 -5.42
CA THR A 59 -4.97 -8.14 -5.60
C THR A 59 -4.27 -7.41 -6.74
N ALA A 60 -2.94 -7.56 -6.79
CA ALA A 60 -2.14 -6.94 -7.83
C ALA A 60 -0.85 -7.73 -8.09
N ALA A 61 -0.27 -7.50 -9.26
CA ALA A 61 1.10 -7.89 -9.59
C ALA A 61 2.06 -6.74 -9.35
N HIS A 62 3.22 -7.05 -8.79
CA HIS A 62 4.35 -6.14 -8.64
C HIS A 62 5.65 -6.88 -8.93
N LYS A 63 6.65 -6.16 -9.48
CA LYS A 63 7.90 -6.77 -9.95
C LYS A 63 8.72 -7.43 -8.83
N THR A 64 8.77 -6.83 -7.65
CA THR A 64 9.74 -7.19 -6.62
C THR A 64 9.17 -7.32 -5.21
N LEU A 65 8.04 -6.70 -4.88
CA LEU A 65 7.49 -6.76 -3.53
C LEU A 65 7.13 -8.21 -3.14
N PRO A 66 7.41 -8.64 -1.91
CA PRO A 66 7.06 -9.97 -1.46
C PRO A 66 5.56 -10.27 -1.61
N PHE A 67 5.21 -11.50 -1.93
CA PHE A 67 3.82 -11.93 -1.95
C PHE A 67 3.19 -11.75 -0.57
N GLY A 68 1.95 -11.29 -0.54
CA GLY A 68 1.24 -10.95 0.68
C GLY A 68 1.42 -9.51 1.14
N THR A 69 2.35 -8.76 0.56
CA THR A 69 2.51 -7.34 0.89
C THR A 69 1.25 -6.57 0.53
N LYS A 70 0.75 -5.79 1.49
CA LYS A 70 -0.37 -4.87 1.27
C LYS A 70 0.15 -3.51 0.87
N VAL A 71 -0.34 -2.99 -0.25
CA VAL A 71 0.03 -1.69 -0.76
C VAL A 71 -1.20 -0.83 -0.95
N LYS A 72 -1.03 0.47 -0.76
CA LYS A 72 -2.04 1.47 -1.08
C LYS A 72 -1.75 2.04 -2.46
N VAL A 73 -2.69 1.92 -3.36
CA VAL A 73 -2.59 2.46 -4.73
C VAL A 73 -3.50 3.67 -4.83
N THR A 74 -2.93 4.82 -5.15
CA THR A 74 -3.65 6.09 -5.30
C THR A 74 -3.62 6.51 -6.75
N ASN A 75 -4.80 6.74 -7.34
CA ASN A 75 -4.91 7.36 -8.65
C ASN A 75 -4.59 8.85 -8.53
N LEU A 76 -3.52 9.30 -9.18
CA LEU A 76 -3.05 10.68 -9.07
C LEU A 76 -3.97 11.68 -9.77
N SER A 77 -4.83 11.23 -10.68
CA SER A 77 -5.78 12.09 -11.39
C SER A 77 -7.00 12.48 -10.55
N ASN A 78 -7.43 11.63 -9.61
CA ASN A 78 -8.65 11.86 -8.82
C ASN A 78 -8.47 11.73 -7.30
N GLY A 79 -7.31 11.31 -6.83
CA GLY A 79 -7.00 11.10 -5.41
C GLY A 79 -7.64 9.87 -4.78
N LYS A 80 -8.40 9.05 -5.54
CA LYS A 80 -8.98 7.82 -5.02
C LYS A 80 -7.91 6.76 -4.78
N SER A 81 -8.07 5.98 -3.73
CA SER A 81 -7.12 4.94 -3.36
C SER A 81 -7.80 3.62 -3.03
N VAL A 82 -7.03 2.55 -3.15
CA VAL A 82 -7.44 1.19 -2.82
C VAL A 82 -6.25 0.46 -2.21
N LYS A 83 -6.51 -0.40 -1.24
CA LYS A 83 -5.50 -1.33 -0.71
C LYS A 83 -5.62 -2.66 -1.44
N VAL A 84 -4.47 -3.17 -1.92
CA VAL A 84 -4.39 -4.45 -2.62
C VAL A 84 -3.27 -5.29 -2.03
N ARG A 85 -3.40 -6.59 -2.18
CA ARG A 85 -2.38 -7.56 -1.76
C ARG A 85 -1.61 -8.05 -2.98
N ILE A 86 -0.29 -8.03 -2.90
CA ILE A 86 0.57 -8.52 -3.99
C ILE A 86 0.54 -10.05 -4.00
N ASN A 87 0.15 -10.64 -5.13
CA ASN A 87 0.10 -12.09 -5.31
C ASN A 87 0.69 -12.57 -6.64
N ASP A 88 1.24 -11.65 -7.45
CA ASP A 88 1.78 -11.99 -8.75
C ASP A 88 3.00 -11.14 -9.10
N ARG A 89 3.72 -11.54 -10.15
CA ARG A 89 4.88 -10.84 -10.71
C ARG A 89 4.52 -10.13 -12.00
N GLY A 90 5.13 -9.01 -12.22
CA GLY A 90 4.92 -8.07 -13.31
C GLY A 90 4.50 -6.70 -12.76
N PRO A 91 4.16 -5.77 -13.63
CA PRO A 91 4.15 -5.84 -15.11
C PRO A 91 5.56 -5.83 -15.71
N PHE A 92 5.66 -6.35 -16.93
CA PHE A 92 6.92 -6.40 -17.68
C PHE A 92 6.95 -5.38 -18.83
N VAL A 93 6.12 -4.36 -18.74
CA VAL A 93 6.03 -3.25 -19.71
C VAL A 93 6.70 -2.02 -19.12
N ALA A 94 7.55 -1.35 -19.89
CA ALA A 94 8.26 -0.16 -19.45
C ALA A 94 7.30 0.94 -18.96
N GLY A 95 7.63 1.55 -17.82
CA GLY A 95 6.81 2.59 -17.18
C GLY A 95 5.61 2.11 -16.36
N ARG A 96 5.20 0.84 -16.49
CA ARG A 96 4.18 0.24 -15.64
C ARG A 96 4.81 -0.37 -14.39
N ILE A 97 4.24 -0.07 -13.23
CA ILE A 97 4.76 -0.52 -11.94
C ILE A 97 3.84 -1.50 -11.21
N ILE A 98 2.57 -1.54 -11.58
CA ILE A 98 1.58 -2.41 -10.95
C ILE A 98 0.48 -2.79 -11.94
N ASP A 99 0.04 -4.04 -11.90
CA ASP A 99 -1.15 -4.52 -12.59
C ASP A 99 -2.21 -4.90 -11.55
N LEU A 100 -3.34 -4.22 -11.58
CA LEU A 100 -4.42 -4.38 -10.61
C LEU A 100 -5.43 -5.44 -11.06
N SER A 101 -6.11 -6.08 -10.11
CA SER A 101 -7.36 -6.74 -10.41
C SER A 101 -8.39 -5.72 -10.93
N LYS A 102 -9.36 -6.16 -11.71
CA LYS A 102 -10.41 -5.29 -12.25
C LYS A 102 -11.22 -4.60 -11.15
N LYS A 103 -11.50 -5.31 -10.06
CA LYS A 103 -12.17 -4.73 -8.88
C LYS A 103 -11.37 -3.57 -8.28
N ALA A 104 -10.06 -3.72 -8.15
CA ALA A 104 -9.19 -2.66 -7.64
C ALA A 104 -9.15 -1.46 -8.60
N ALA A 105 -8.97 -1.72 -9.89
CA ALA A 105 -8.97 -0.68 -10.92
C ALA A 105 -10.28 0.11 -10.95
N HIS A 106 -11.42 -0.57 -10.80
CA HIS A 106 -12.73 0.06 -10.74
C HIS A 106 -12.85 1.00 -9.54
N LYS A 107 -12.35 0.59 -8.37
CA LYS A 107 -12.41 1.42 -7.14
C LYS A 107 -11.68 2.75 -7.26
N ILE A 108 -10.66 2.84 -8.08
CA ILE A 108 -9.90 4.08 -8.31
C ILE A 108 -10.15 4.69 -9.70
N ASN A 109 -11.13 4.17 -10.42
CA ASN A 109 -11.62 4.67 -11.72
C ASN A 109 -10.55 4.70 -12.82
N ILE A 110 -9.70 3.69 -12.92
CA ILE A 110 -8.80 3.50 -14.08
C ILE A 110 -9.28 2.42 -15.04
N ASP A 111 -10.35 1.71 -14.72
CA ASP A 111 -10.89 0.63 -15.53
C ASP A 111 -11.41 1.10 -16.89
N LYS A 112 -11.91 2.33 -17.01
CA LYS A 112 -12.40 2.90 -18.26
C LYS A 112 -11.27 3.29 -19.23
N GLU A 113 -10.17 3.79 -18.71
CA GLU A 113 -9.02 4.25 -19.50
C GLU A 113 -7.99 3.15 -19.74
N GLY A 114 -8.05 2.07 -18.99
CA GLY A 114 -7.14 0.92 -19.08
C GLY A 114 -5.79 1.12 -18.43
N VAL A 115 -5.28 2.35 -18.35
CA VAL A 115 -4.01 2.72 -17.76
C VAL A 115 -4.17 4.04 -17.02
N GLY A 116 -3.55 4.18 -15.85
CA GLY A 116 -3.57 5.41 -15.08
C GLY A 116 -2.27 5.67 -14.36
N ASN A 117 -1.98 6.94 -14.07
CA ASN A 117 -0.84 7.32 -13.25
C ASN A 117 -1.19 7.15 -11.77
N VAL A 118 -0.38 6.38 -11.06
CA VAL A 118 -0.64 6.02 -9.67
C VAL A 118 0.59 6.24 -8.79
N LYS A 119 0.34 6.38 -7.51
CA LYS A 119 1.33 6.26 -6.44
C LYS A 119 1.04 4.97 -5.67
N VAL A 120 2.04 4.11 -5.57
CA VAL A 120 2.00 2.89 -4.76
C VAL A 120 2.78 3.16 -3.48
N SER A 121 2.14 3.01 -2.32
CA SER A 121 2.79 3.20 -1.03
C SER A 121 2.62 1.98 -0.13
N TYR A 122 3.68 1.65 0.60
CA TYR A 122 3.73 0.49 1.47
C TYR A 122 4.70 0.74 2.63
N LYS A 123 4.55 -0.04 3.68
CA LYS A 123 5.48 -0.01 4.82
C LYS A 123 6.70 -0.86 4.50
N LYS A 124 7.88 -0.35 4.83
CA LYS A 124 9.11 -1.14 4.75
C LYS A 124 9.00 -2.34 5.70
N SER A 125 9.14 -3.55 5.17
CA SER A 125 9.31 -4.74 6.02
C SER A 125 10.70 -4.73 6.66
N HIS A 126 10.77 -5.04 7.92
CA HIS A 126 12.02 -5.24 8.64
C HIS A 126 12.60 -6.63 8.37
#